data_b652197f4c3aa1e2d9e618d2ab0ed5e5
#
_entry.id   b652197f4c3aa1e2d9e618d2ab0ed5e5
#
_cell.length_a   1.000
_cell.length_b   1.000
_cell.length_c   1.000
_cell.angle_alpha   90.00
_cell.angle_beta   90.00
_cell.angle_gamma   90.00
#
_symmetry.space_group_name_H-M   'P 1'
#
loop_
_entity.id
_entity.type
_entity.pdbx_description
1 polymer ?
#
loop_
_entity_poly.entity_id
_entity_poly.type
_entity_poly.pdbx_seq_one_letter_code
_entity_poly.pdbx_strand_id
1 'polypeptide(L)'
;MTRRAATEEQLLSMEQMIDEWFAQQKAELPILLDVSRDEDIPRRWYARLKGEERDVTTVWLTLGQRTLKYETYFLPWPETNREQLFELLLRRNYDLVGAQFGIGPEEAIFLTGELPFQSVDGDELDRVLGSIWEFVERYWSAALKIGFANYFVDSTERE
;
A
#
# COMPACT_ATOMS: atom_id res chain seq x y z
N MET A 1 -12.62 -5.78 -25.39
CA MET A 1 -13.94 -5.37 -24.82
C MET A 1 -13.73 -4.33 -23.75
N THR A 2 -14.36 -3.18 -23.91
CA THR A 2 -14.27 -2.10 -22.94
C THR A 2 -15.30 -2.35 -21.85
N ARG A 3 -14.85 -2.55 -20.60
CA ARG A 3 -15.76 -2.64 -19.46
C ARG A 3 -16.39 -1.27 -19.24
N ARG A 4 -17.68 -1.24 -19.00
CA ARG A 4 -18.39 0.01 -18.72
C ARG A 4 -17.93 0.58 -17.37
N ALA A 5 -17.83 1.90 -17.29
CA ALA A 5 -17.62 2.57 -16.02
C ALA A 5 -18.81 2.32 -15.09
N ALA A 6 -18.55 2.24 -13.80
CA ALA A 6 -19.60 2.07 -12.80
C ALA A 6 -20.52 3.30 -12.78
N THR A 7 -21.79 3.05 -12.59
CA THR A 7 -22.78 4.11 -12.37
C THR A 7 -22.63 4.69 -10.96
N GLU A 8 -23.24 5.85 -10.72
CA GLU A 8 -23.23 6.45 -9.38
C GLU A 8 -23.89 5.52 -8.35
N GLU A 9 -24.96 4.84 -8.72
CA GLU A 9 -25.63 3.85 -7.87
C GLU A 9 -24.69 2.69 -7.52
N GLN A 10 -23.95 2.18 -8.50
CA GLN A 10 -22.96 1.12 -8.27
C GLN A 10 -21.81 1.58 -7.37
N LEU A 11 -21.35 2.82 -7.56
CA LEU A 11 -20.32 3.41 -6.70
C LEU A 11 -20.79 3.52 -5.25
N LEU A 12 -22.00 4.01 -5.01
CA LEU A 12 -22.56 4.12 -3.67
C LEU A 12 -22.71 2.75 -3.00
N SER A 13 -23.17 1.75 -3.75
CA SER A 13 -23.32 0.38 -3.24
C SER A 13 -21.97 -0.23 -2.87
N MET A 14 -20.95 -0.05 -3.72
CA MET A 14 -19.62 -0.54 -3.46
C MET A 14 -18.97 0.18 -2.27
N GLU A 15 -19.12 1.49 -2.20
CA GLU A 15 -18.65 2.30 -1.07
C GLU A 15 -19.22 1.80 0.26
N GLN A 16 -20.51 1.52 0.29
CA GLN A 16 -21.17 0.97 1.47
C GLN A 16 -20.63 -0.42 1.83
N MET A 17 -20.42 -1.27 0.85
CA MET A 17 -19.85 -2.61 1.06
C MET A 17 -18.44 -2.51 1.68
N ILE A 18 -17.61 -1.61 1.18
CA ILE A 18 -16.25 -1.40 1.70
C ILE A 18 -16.30 -0.89 3.15
N ASP A 19 -17.17 0.08 3.45
CA ASP A 19 -17.33 0.59 4.81
C ASP A 19 -17.75 -0.53 5.78
N GLU A 20 -18.72 -1.36 5.39
CA GLU A 20 -19.20 -2.47 6.20
C GLU A 20 -18.13 -3.55 6.39
N TRP A 21 -17.37 -3.84 5.34
CA TRP A 21 -16.27 -4.80 5.40
C TRP A 21 -15.20 -4.35 6.39
N PHE A 22 -14.77 -3.09 6.32
CA PHE A 22 -13.80 -2.55 7.27
C PHE A 22 -14.33 -2.56 8.71
N ALA A 23 -15.59 -2.22 8.91
CA ALA A 23 -16.21 -2.26 10.24
C ALA A 23 -16.15 -3.67 10.84
N GLN A 24 -16.39 -4.69 10.02
CA GLN A 24 -16.30 -6.09 10.44
C GLN A 24 -14.85 -6.50 10.73
N GLN A 25 -13.91 -6.11 9.87
CA GLN A 25 -12.50 -6.47 10.04
C GLN A 25 -11.86 -5.82 11.26
N LYS A 26 -12.31 -4.67 11.67
CA LYS A 26 -11.82 -3.99 12.87
C LYS A 26 -11.95 -4.87 14.12
N ALA A 27 -12.98 -5.71 14.17
CA ALA A 27 -13.19 -6.66 15.26
C ALA A 27 -12.43 -7.98 15.07
N GLU A 28 -12.17 -8.39 13.83
CA GLU A 28 -11.66 -9.72 13.49
C GLU A 28 -10.19 -9.77 13.09
N LEU A 29 -9.62 -8.65 12.62
CA LEU A 29 -8.25 -8.60 12.12
C LEU A 29 -7.35 -7.84 13.10
N PRO A 30 -6.53 -8.55 13.91
CA PRO A 30 -5.75 -7.90 14.97
C PRO A 30 -4.74 -6.86 14.49
N ILE A 31 -4.21 -7.00 13.26
CA ILE A 31 -3.25 -6.04 12.72
C ILE A 31 -3.91 -4.75 12.23
N LEU A 32 -5.22 -4.74 12.02
CA LEU A 32 -5.92 -3.53 11.59
C LEU A 32 -6.15 -2.62 12.81
N LEU A 33 -5.33 -1.58 12.91
CA LEU A 33 -5.37 -0.65 14.03
C LEU A 33 -6.53 0.33 13.93
N ASP A 34 -6.80 0.79 12.69
CA ASP A 34 -7.72 1.89 12.49
C ASP A 34 -8.02 2.04 11.00
N VAL A 35 -9.21 2.54 10.68
CA VAL A 35 -9.63 2.91 9.32
C VAL A 35 -10.26 4.28 9.38
N SER A 36 -9.82 5.18 8.51
CA SER A 36 -10.42 6.52 8.38
C SER A 36 -10.75 6.81 6.92
N ARG A 37 -11.59 7.82 6.71
CA ARG A 37 -11.94 8.31 5.38
C ARG A 37 -11.24 9.65 5.15
N ASP A 38 -10.82 9.90 3.91
CA ASP A 38 -10.31 11.22 3.52
C ASP A 38 -11.44 12.24 3.60
N GLU A 39 -11.16 13.42 4.14
CA GLU A 39 -12.17 14.48 4.29
C GLU A 39 -12.51 15.17 2.97
N ASP A 40 -11.54 15.27 2.07
CA ASP A 40 -11.66 16.01 0.82
C ASP A 40 -11.81 15.12 -0.42
N ILE A 41 -11.12 13.97 -0.42
CA ILE A 41 -11.12 13.05 -1.54
C ILE A 41 -12.22 12.01 -1.33
N PRO A 42 -13.27 11.99 -2.17
CA PRO A 42 -14.35 11.05 -2.00
C PRO A 42 -13.87 9.61 -2.26
N ARG A 43 -14.47 8.69 -1.55
CA ARG A 43 -14.22 7.24 -1.70
C ARG A 43 -12.76 6.85 -1.52
N ARG A 44 -12.07 7.50 -0.57
CA ARG A 44 -10.71 7.14 -0.15
C ARG A 44 -10.71 6.75 1.31
N TRP A 45 -10.15 5.58 1.57
CA TRP A 45 -9.94 5.02 2.91
C TRP A 45 -8.46 4.93 3.22
N TYR A 46 -8.12 5.09 4.48
CA TYR A 46 -6.78 4.85 5.02
C TYR A 46 -6.87 3.72 6.02
N ALA A 47 -6.28 2.57 5.70
CA ALA A 47 -6.21 1.42 6.60
C ALA A 47 -4.82 1.39 7.22
N ARG A 48 -4.74 1.52 8.55
CA ARG A 48 -3.48 1.49 9.29
C ARG A 48 -3.26 0.08 9.84
N LEU A 49 -2.17 -0.54 9.39
CA LEU A 49 -1.83 -1.92 9.73
C LEU A 49 -0.59 -1.93 10.62
N LYS A 50 -0.67 -2.66 11.72
CA LYS A 50 0.47 -2.86 12.63
C LYS A 50 1.48 -3.79 11.97
N GLY A 51 2.74 -3.37 11.92
CA GLY A 51 3.84 -4.18 11.39
C GLY A 51 4.81 -4.63 12.48
N GLU A 52 5.70 -5.52 12.10
CA GLU A 52 6.79 -6.00 12.93
C GLU A 52 8.10 -5.31 12.57
N GLU A 53 8.42 -5.24 11.29
CA GLU A 53 9.61 -4.56 10.77
C GLU A 53 9.39 -3.04 10.67
N ARG A 54 8.25 -2.65 10.18
CA ARG A 54 7.79 -1.27 10.13
C ARG A 54 6.61 -1.14 11.09
N ASP A 55 6.67 -0.18 12.00
CA ASP A 55 5.67 -0.05 13.07
C ASP A 55 4.23 0.02 12.56
N VAL A 56 4.00 0.85 11.56
CA VAL A 56 2.68 1.02 10.93
C VAL A 56 2.83 1.15 9.42
N THR A 57 2.01 0.41 8.70
CA THR A 57 1.83 0.58 7.26
C THR A 57 0.43 1.11 7.00
N THR A 58 0.33 2.27 6.37
CA THR A 58 -0.95 2.86 5.99
C THR A 58 -1.22 2.58 4.52
N VAL A 59 -2.29 1.84 4.25
CA VAL A 59 -2.73 1.56 2.88
C VAL A 59 -3.85 2.52 2.51
N TRP A 60 -3.69 3.20 1.39
CA TRP A 60 -4.69 4.11 0.81
C TRP A 60 -5.47 3.34 -0.24
N LEU A 61 -6.80 3.30 -0.09
CA LEU A 61 -7.68 2.69 -1.07
C LEU A 61 -8.58 3.78 -1.64
N THR A 62 -8.60 3.90 -2.95
CA THR A 62 -9.42 4.92 -3.63
C THR A 62 -10.29 4.25 -4.68
N LEU A 63 -11.61 4.32 -4.49
CA LEU A 63 -12.59 3.73 -5.39
C LEU A 63 -12.94 4.72 -6.50
N GLY A 64 -12.65 4.34 -7.74
CA GLY A 64 -13.07 5.05 -8.93
C GLY A 64 -14.11 4.27 -9.71
N GLN A 65 -14.52 4.82 -10.83
CA GLN A 65 -15.55 4.21 -11.69
C GLN A 65 -15.09 2.93 -12.37
N ARG A 66 -13.77 2.74 -12.52
CA ARG A 66 -13.21 1.60 -13.27
C ARG A 66 -12.39 0.68 -12.39
N THR A 67 -11.74 1.22 -11.38
CA THR A 67 -10.81 0.47 -10.53
C THR A 67 -10.89 0.93 -9.08
N LEU A 68 -10.52 0.03 -8.18
CA LEU A 68 -10.09 0.37 -6.83
C LEU A 68 -8.57 0.43 -6.85
N LYS A 69 -8.02 1.61 -6.63
CA LYS A 69 -6.59 1.81 -6.54
C LYS A 69 -6.15 1.68 -5.09
N TYR A 70 -5.05 0.97 -4.85
CA TYR A 70 -4.48 0.85 -3.52
C TYR A 70 -2.99 1.14 -3.56
N GLU A 71 -2.51 1.84 -2.55
CA GLU A 71 -1.11 2.22 -2.48
C GLU A 71 -0.66 2.44 -1.05
N THR A 72 0.63 2.28 -0.83
CA THR A 72 1.26 2.64 0.43
C THR A 72 2.58 3.36 0.17
N TYR A 73 2.85 4.37 0.96
CA TYR A 73 4.13 5.04 0.99
C TYR A 73 5.18 4.05 1.51
N PHE A 74 6.26 3.89 0.77
CA PHE A 74 7.30 2.91 1.12
C PHE A 74 8.54 3.59 1.68
N LEU A 75 9.18 4.47 0.89
CA LEU A 75 10.38 5.22 1.30
C LEU A 75 10.37 6.61 0.68
N PRO A 76 10.98 7.59 1.34
CA PRO A 76 11.28 8.85 0.67
C PRO A 76 12.36 8.66 -0.39
N TRP A 77 12.65 9.70 -1.16
CA TRP A 77 13.74 9.66 -2.15
C TRP A 77 15.03 9.21 -1.47
N PRO A 78 15.70 8.15 -1.98
CA PRO A 78 16.88 7.62 -1.31
C PRO A 78 18.05 8.61 -1.28
N GLU A 79 18.72 8.68 -0.15
CA GLU A 79 19.90 9.53 0.03
C GLU A 79 21.18 8.85 -0.42
N THR A 80 21.24 7.52 -0.34
CA THR A 80 22.41 6.70 -0.67
C THR A 80 22.03 5.55 -1.58
N ASN A 81 23.00 5.10 -2.37
CA ASN A 81 22.91 3.85 -3.15
C ASN A 81 21.62 3.74 -4.00
N ARG A 82 21.20 4.83 -4.63
CA ARG A 82 19.96 4.89 -5.41
C ARG A 82 19.90 3.84 -6.49
N GLU A 83 20.98 3.70 -7.27
CA GLU A 83 21.02 2.71 -8.36
C GLU A 83 20.83 1.31 -7.82
N GLN A 84 21.53 0.95 -6.75
CA GLN A 84 21.43 -0.36 -6.11
C GLN A 84 20.01 -0.60 -5.58
N LEU A 85 19.41 0.40 -4.94
CA LEU A 85 18.05 0.29 -4.42
C LEU A 85 17.03 0.11 -5.55
N PHE A 86 17.11 0.92 -6.59
CA PHE A 86 16.17 0.84 -7.71
C PHE A 86 16.32 -0.48 -8.47
N GLU A 87 17.53 -0.99 -8.61
CA GLU A 87 17.76 -2.31 -9.19
C GLU A 87 17.08 -3.40 -8.35
N LEU A 88 17.25 -3.36 -7.02
CA LEU A 88 16.57 -4.29 -6.12
C LEU A 88 15.06 -4.26 -6.30
N LEU A 89 14.46 -3.06 -6.28
CA LEU A 89 13.00 -2.92 -6.40
C LEU A 89 12.48 -3.36 -7.76
N LEU A 90 13.19 -3.06 -8.84
CA LEU A 90 12.82 -3.52 -10.19
C LEU A 90 12.90 -5.04 -10.29
N ARG A 91 13.91 -5.66 -9.69
CA ARG A 91 14.01 -7.12 -9.67
C ARG A 91 12.87 -7.76 -8.87
N ARG A 92 12.48 -7.13 -7.75
CA ARG A 92 11.33 -7.61 -6.96
C ARG A 92 10.01 -7.44 -7.71
N ASN A 93 9.85 -6.35 -8.45
CA ASN A 93 8.66 -6.13 -9.28
C ASN A 93 8.40 -7.27 -10.26
N TYR A 94 9.44 -7.91 -10.75
CA TYR A 94 9.31 -9.04 -11.66
C TYR A 94 8.53 -10.21 -11.05
N ASP A 95 8.69 -10.41 -9.74
CA ASP A 95 8.07 -11.53 -9.03
C ASP A 95 6.79 -11.15 -8.26
N LEU A 96 6.56 -9.86 -8.00
CA LEU A 96 5.40 -9.42 -7.23
C LEU A 96 4.11 -9.58 -8.04
N VAL A 97 3.06 -10.06 -7.37
CA VAL A 97 1.73 -10.21 -7.95
C VAL A 97 0.78 -9.22 -7.31
N GLY A 98 0.10 -8.44 -8.15
CA GLY A 98 -0.94 -7.52 -7.70
C GLY A 98 -0.45 -6.18 -7.17
N ALA A 99 0.85 -5.97 -7.06
CA ALA A 99 1.41 -4.69 -6.66
C ALA A 99 2.83 -4.54 -7.23
N GLN A 100 3.29 -3.31 -7.37
CA GLN A 100 4.63 -3.01 -7.84
C GLN A 100 5.15 -1.75 -7.18
N PHE A 101 6.48 -1.66 -7.07
CA PHE A 101 7.16 -0.45 -6.62
C PHE A 101 7.24 0.56 -7.75
N GLY A 102 7.08 1.84 -7.41
CA GLY A 102 7.21 2.94 -8.35
C GLY A 102 7.59 4.23 -7.64
N ILE A 103 8.08 5.18 -8.41
CA ILE A 103 8.35 6.53 -7.92
C ILE A 103 7.08 7.35 -8.16
N GLY A 104 6.50 7.85 -7.10
CA GLY A 104 5.26 8.62 -7.13
C GLY A 104 5.44 10.08 -6.73
N PRO A 105 4.40 10.73 -6.22
CA PRO A 105 4.46 12.13 -5.80
C PRO A 105 5.60 12.41 -4.83
N GLU A 106 6.16 13.61 -4.92
CA GLU A 106 7.27 14.07 -4.08
C GLU A 106 8.53 13.20 -4.18
N GLU A 107 8.72 12.53 -5.33
CA GLU A 107 9.86 11.64 -5.57
C GLU A 107 9.92 10.46 -4.59
N ALA A 108 8.85 10.20 -3.84
CA ALA A 108 8.79 9.09 -2.90
C ALA A 108 8.57 7.76 -3.62
N ILE A 109 9.03 6.68 -3.01
CA ILE A 109 8.80 5.32 -3.50
C ILE A 109 7.50 4.81 -2.88
N PHE A 110 6.61 4.33 -3.73
CA PHE A 110 5.32 3.73 -3.35
C PHE A 110 5.26 2.28 -3.77
N LEU A 111 4.48 1.51 -3.05
CA LEU A 111 4.02 0.19 -3.49
C LEU A 111 2.55 0.36 -3.85
N THR A 112 2.17 0.05 -5.09
CA THR A 112 0.86 0.39 -5.65
C THR A 112 0.30 -0.74 -6.50
N GLY A 113 -1.02 -0.77 -6.62
CA GLY A 113 -1.72 -1.69 -7.50
C GLY A 113 -3.17 -1.26 -7.69
N GLU A 114 -3.91 -2.01 -8.46
CA GLU A 114 -5.32 -1.74 -8.68
C GLU A 114 -6.11 -3.00 -8.99
N LEU A 115 -7.39 -2.98 -8.64
CA LEU A 115 -8.35 -4.01 -8.96
C LEU A 115 -9.41 -3.44 -9.89
N PRO A 116 -9.85 -4.18 -10.91
CA PRO A 116 -11.06 -3.78 -11.64
C PRO A 116 -12.24 -3.64 -10.69
N PHE A 117 -13.08 -2.65 -10.92
CA PHE A 117 -14.27 -2.38 -10.09
C PHE A 117 -15.09 -3.65 -9.84
N GLN A 118 -15.33 -4.43 -10.89
CA GLN A 118 -16.15 -5.65 -10.82
C GLN A 118 -15.52 -6.78 -10.02
N SER A 119 -14.22 -6.67 -9.72
CA SER A 119 -13.50 -7.69 -8.95
C SER A 119 -13.42 -7.37 -7.47
N VAL A 120 -13.89 -6.21 -7.04
CA VAL A 120 -13.80 -5.78 -5.64
C VAL A 120 -14.84 -6.51 -4.82
N ASP A 121 -14.39 -7.29 -3.86
CA ASP A 121 -15.20 -7.95 -2.84
C ASP A 121 -14.36 -8.10 -1.55
N GLY A 122 -14.96 -8.67 -0.51
CA GLY A 122 -14.27 -8.83 0.78
C GLY A 122 -13.01 -9.68 0.69
N ASP A 123 -13.03 -10.76 -0.07
CA ASP A 123 -11.88 -11.65 -0.23
C ASP A 123 -10.73 -10.94 -0.92
N GLU A 124 -11.03 -10.14 -1.95
CA GLU A 124 -10.02 -9.37 -2.66
C GLU A 124 -9.47 -8.22 -1.80
N LEU A 125 -10.30 -7.57 -0.99
CA LEU A 125 -9.82 -6.55 -0.04
C LEU A 125 -8.86 -7.17 0.99
N ASP A 126 -9.21 -8.34 1.51
CA ASP A 126 -8.35 -9.08 2.43
C ASP A 126 -7.01 -9.44 1.77
N ARG A 127 -7.06 -9.96 0.56
CA ARG A 127 -5.85 -10.31 -0.20
C ARG A 127 -4.96 -9.08 -0.46
N VAL A 128 -5.56 -7.96 -0.84
CA VAL A 128 -4.84 -6.72 -1.11
C VAL A 128 -4.11 -6.23 0.14
N LEU A 129 -4.82 -6.11 1.26
CA LEU A 129 -4.22 -5.63 2.51
C LEU A 129 -3.13 -6.58 3.00
N GLY A 130 -3.38 -7.89 2.94
CA GLY A 130 -2.41 -8.90 3.34
C GLY A 130 -1.16 -8.90 2.46
N SER A 131 -1.33 -8.76 1.15
CA SER A 131 -0.21 -8.70 0.20
C SER A 131 0.65 -7.46 0.40
N ILE A 132 0.04 -6.29 0.51
CA ILE A 132 0.75 -5.03 0.76
C ILE A 132 1.52 -5.12 2.08
N TRP A 133 0.87 -5.59 3.14
CA TRP A 133 1.52 -5.78 4.46
C TRP A 133 2.73 -6.71 4.35
N GLU A 134 2.55 -7.86 3.71
CA GLU A 134 3.62 -8.84 3.55
C GLU A 134 4.82 -8.29 2.75
N PHE A 135 4.55 -7.58 1.65
CA PHE A 135 5.62 -7.02 0.83
C PHE A 135 6.40 -5.94 1.57
N VAL A 136 5.71 -5.07 2.32
CA VAL A 136 6.36 -4.06 3.15
C VAL A 136 7.22 -4.73 4.22
N GLU A 137 6.67 -5.69 4.96
CA GLU A 137 7.41 -6.38 6.01
C GLU A 137 8.64 -7.12 5.47
N ARG A 138 8.54 -7.66 4.27
CA ARG A 138 9.64 -8.42 3.66
C ARG A 138 10.76 -7.54 3.14
N TYR A 139 10.45 -6.40 2.55
CA TYR A 139 11.43 -5.62 1.79
C TYR A 139 11.81 -4.28 2.40
N TRP A 140 11.02 -3.74 3.31
CA TRP A 140 11.24 -2.37 3.81
C TRP A 140 12.57 -2.20 4.53
N SER A 141 12.90 -3.07 5.46
CA SER A 141 14.11 -2.94 6.28
C SER A 141 15.39 -2.98 5.43
N ALA A 142 15.49 -3.93 4.49
CA ALA A 142 16.63 -4.02 3.59
C ALA A 142 16.73 -2.80 2.67
N ALA A 143 15.61 -2.35 2.12
CA ALA A 143 15.56 -1.17 1.25
C ALA A 143 15.97 0.10 2.01
N LEU A 144 15.50 0.26 3.23
CA LEU A 144 15.84 1.39 4.10
C LEU A 144 17.35 1.45 4.35
N LYS A 145 17.96 0.33 4.67
CA LYS A 145 19.42 0.24 4.93
C LYS A 145 20.25 0.57 3.70
N ILE A 146 19.77 0.25 2.51
CA ILE A 146 20.44 0.60 1.25
C ILE A 146 20.30 2.10 0.96
N GLY A 147 19.09 2.61 0.98
CA GLY A 147 18.76 3.98 0.58
C GLY A 147 19.12 5.04 1.62
N PHE A 148 19.33 4.64 2.86
CA PHE A 148 19.63 5.52 4.00
C PHE A 148 20.76 4.94 4.85
N ALA A 149 21.82 4.50 4.20
CA ALA A 149 22.92 3.77 4.84
C ALA A 149 23.59 4.55 5.97
N ASN A 150 23.63 5.88 5.88
CA ASN A 150 24.29 6.73 6.88
C ASN A 150 23.60 6.69 8.25
N TYR A 151 22.32 6.31 8.31
CA TYR A 151 21.57 6.19 9.56
C TYR A 151 21.83 4.87 10.30
N PHE A 152 22.54 3.93 9.66
CA PHE A 152 22.83 2.60 10.20
C PHE A 152 24.32 2.35 10.44
N VAL A 153 25.09 3.44 10.55
CA VAL A 153 26.52 3.33 10.89
C VAL A 153 26.62 2.88 12.36
N ASP A 154 27.39 1.80 12.57
CA ASP A 154 27.58 1.24 13.91
C ASP A 154 28.20 2.28 14.86
N SER A 155 27.67 2.33 16.09
CA SER A 155 28.15 3.25 17.12
C SER A 155 29.65 3.07 17.45
N THR A 156 30.21 1.88 17.20
CA THR A 156 31.64 1.58 17.35
C THR A 156 32.52 2.27 16.30
N GLU A 157 31.97 2.68 15.17
CA GLU A 157 32.68 3.42 14.13
C GLU A 157 32.69 4.94 14.36
N ARG A 158 32.03 5.44 15.39
CA ARG A 158 31.93 6.85 15.73
C ARG A 158 32.91 7.32 16.80
N GLU A 159 33.71 6.42 17.35
CA GLU A 159 34.76 6.75 18.33
C GLU A 159 36.09 7.18 17.67
#